data_c62b9ce92bfe3e440f409c74a77fd04c
#
_entry.id   c62b9ce92bfe3e440f409c74a77fd04c
#
_cell.length_a   1.000
_cell.length_b   1.000
_cell.length_c   1.000
_cell.angle_alpha   90.00
_cell.angle_beta   90.00
_cell.angle_gamma   90.00
#
_symmetry.space_group_name_H-M   'P 1'
#
loop_
_entity.id
_entity.type
_entity.pdbx_description
1 polymer ?
#
loop_
_entity_poly.entity_id
_entity_poly.type
_entity_poly.pdbx_seq_one_letter_code
_entity_poly.pdbx_strand_id
1 'polypeptide(L)'
;MKIKNLIIAMLTLISAAAEAQSFNDFFTDKTLRVNFILGGNANSQNIYISNMNSIDGWYGRKNHLAEFPVEGNTQFELKDKKTGKVIYRNSLSTLFQEWQTYPEAKTSNRSFENVILMPMPKDTAMLTISLISNRRQIAGSITETISPTDILIRKTGEEPAPYEVLNKAADQEKCIHIAFLAEGYTDKEMDKFINDARIATDAIFAHEPFKKYQDRFQVIAVKSASEDSGTSVPSKGIWKKTALGSNFDTFYSERYLTTLNLSRVHDCLAGTPYEHIIILVNTDVYGGGGILNFYNLSSTGHK
;
A
#
# COMPACT_ATOMS: atom_id res chain seq x y z
N MET A 1 7.10 -58.28 6.36
CA MET A 1 7.21 -57.17 7.34
C MET A 1 8.33 -56.16 7.06
N LYS A 2 9.25 -56.40 6.13
CA LYS A 2 10.40 -55.48 5.86
C LYS A 2 10.14 -54.42 4.77
N ILE A 3 9.18 -54.60 3.90
CA ILE A 3 8.89 -53.67 2.78
C ILE A 3 8.01 -52.48 3.23
N LYS A 4 7.06 -52.71 4.18
CA LYS A 4 6.22 -51.62 4.72
C LYS A 4 7.02 -50.58 5.50
N ASN A 5 8.05 -50.98 6.22
CA ASN A 5 8.90 -50.08 6.99
C ASN A 5 9.85 -49.24 6.11
N LEU A 6 10.20 -49.75 4.91
CA LEU A 6 11.03 -49.00 3.95
C LEU A 6 10.23 -47.92 3.24
N ILE A 7 8.94 -48.15 2.98
CA ILE A 7 8.04 -47.15 2.35
C ILE A 7 7.72 -46.01 3.35
N ILE A 8 7.54 -46.34 4.62
CA ILE A 8 7.33 -45.32 5.68
C ILE A 8 8.58 -44.45 5.92
N ALA A 9 9.76 -45.05 5.86
CA ALA A 9 11.04 -44.33 5.97
C ALA A 9 11.31 -43.45 4.72
N MET A 10 10.81 -43.83 3.53
CA MET A 10 10.94 -43.02 2.33
C MET A 10 9.91 -41.88 2.25
N LEU A 11 8.74 -42.02 2.88
CA LEU A 11 7.74 -40.97 3.00
C LEU A 11 8.08 -39.91 4.05
N THR A 12 8.88 -40.25 5.06
CA THR A 12 9.38 -39.28 6.06
C THR A 12 10.58 -38.47 5.60
N LEU A 13 11.26 -38.88 4.51
CA LEU A 13 12.40 -38.14 3.94
C LEU A 13 11.97 -37.14 2.83
N ILE A 14 10.68 -37.10 2.47
CA ILE A 14 10.12 -36.12 1.53
C ILE A 14 9.41 -34.95 2.26
N SER A 15 9.49 -34.85 3.56
CA SER A 15 9.43 -33.56 4.21
C SER A 15 10.73 -32.83 3.91
N ALA A 16 10.96 -32.51 2.63
CA ALA A 16 11.92 -31.50 2.23
C ALA A 16 11.54 -30.27 3.10
N ALA A 17 12.41 -29.94 4.02
CA ALA A 17 12.34 -28.69 4.74
C ALA A 17 12.15 -27.65 3.65
N ALA A 18 10.97 -27.07 3.58
CA ALA A 18 10.77 -25.83 2.87
C ALA A 18 11.66 -24.87 3.63
N GLU A 19 12.92 -24.74 3.22
CA GLU A 19 13.83 -23.75 3.79
C GLU A 19 13.07 -22.44 3.70
N ALA A 20 12.73 -21.90 4.86
CA ALA A 20 12.05 -20.61 4.93
C ALA A 20 12.98 -19.63 4.21
N GLN A 21 12.52 -19.10 3.10
CA GLN A 21 13.26 -18.15 2.27
C GLN A 21 13.69 -16.99 3.15
N SER A 22 15.00 -16.83 3.36
CA SER A 22 15.52 -15.70 4.12
C SER A 22 15.36 -14.42 3.29
N PHE A 23 14.88 -13.36 3.92
CA PHE A 23 14.79 -12.03 3.29
C PHE A 23 16.15 -11.62 2.69
N ASN A 24 17.21 -11.77 3.47
CA ASN A 24 18.55 -11.36 3.08
C ASN A 24 19.17 -12.17 1.94
N ASP A 25 18.61 -13.29 1.53
CA ASP A 25 19.11 -14.05 0.38
C ASP A 25 18.79 -13.33 -0.94
N PHE A 26 17.63 -12.67 -1.02
CA PHE A 26 17.09 -12.09 -2.26
C PHE A 26 16.95 -10.58 -2.24
N PHE A 27 16.93 -9.93 -1.07
CA PHE A 27 16.61 -8.51 -0.96
C PHE A 27 17.66 -7.71 -0.21
N THR A 28 17.75 -6.44 -0.56
CA THR A 28 18.44 -5.40 0.22
C THR A 28 17.45 -4.73 1.17
N ASP A 29 17.95 -4.01 2.18
CA ASP A 29 17.10 -3.19 3.06
C ASP A 29 16.72 -1.86 2.38
N LYS A 30 16.03 -1.98 1.23
CA LYS A 30 15.49 -0.85 0.45
C LYS A 30 14.12 -1.21 -0.07
N THR A 31 13.30 -0.19 -0.28
CA THR A 31 12.01 -0.30 -0.94
C THR A 31 12.14 -0.02 -2.43
N LEU A 32 11.62 -0.90 -3.27
CA LEU A 32 11.28 -0.61 -4.66
C LEU A 32 9.82 -0.15 -4.70
N ARG A 33 9.63 1.10 -5.08
CA ARG A 33 8.32 1.68 -5.38
C ARG A 33 8.09 1.64 -6.88
N VAL A 34 6.97 1.06 -7.32
CA VAL A 34 6.56 1.03 -8.72
C VAL A 34 5.27 1.84 -8.86
N ASN A 35 5.34 2.93 -9.60
CA ASN A 35 4.19 3.73 -9.98
C ASN A 35 3.64 3.21 -11.31
N PHE A 36 2.33 2.96 -11.37
CA PHE A 36 1.69 2.46 -12.57
C PHE A 36 0.29 3.03 -12.72
N ILE A 37 -0.22 2.99 -13.94
CA ILE A 37 -1.56 3.46 -14.29
C ILE A 37 -2.39 2.27 -14.71
N LEU A 38 -3.60 2.17 -14.15
CA LEU A 38 -4.67 1.32 -14.67
C LEU A 38 -5.60 2.18 -15.50
N GLY A 39 -5.89 1.73 -16.70
CA GLY A 39 -6.76 2.47 -17.61
C GLY A 39 -7.68 1.56 -18.42
N GLY A 40 -8.84 2.09 -18.79
CA GLY A 40 -9.82 1.37 -19.59
C GLY A 40 -11.27 1.69 -19.20
N ASN A 41 -12.13 0.69 -19.31
CA ASN A 41 -13.57 0.79 -19.05
C ASN A 41 -14.11 -0.52 -18.46
N ALA A 42 -15.44 -0.70 -18.41
CA ALA A 42 -16.06 -1.92 -17.86
C ALA A 42 -15.62 -3.22 -18.57
N ASN A 43 -15.15 -3.14 -19.82
CA ASN A 43 -14.83 -4.31 -20.65
C ASN A 43 -13.32 -4.43 -20.96
N SER A 44 -12.51 -3.44 -20.63
CA SER A 44 -11.08 -3.40 -20.94
C SER A 44 -10.28 -2.93 -19.74
N GLN A 45 -9.12 -3.55 -19.53
CA GLN A 45 -8.18 -3.20 -18.47
C GLN A 45 -6.76 -3.22 -19.04
N ASN A 46 -6.05 -2.12 -18.85
CA ASN A 46 -4.66 -1.99 -19.28
C ASN A 46 -3.81 -1.53 -18.11
N ILE A 47 -2.58 -2.00 -18.06
CA ILE A 47 -1.57 -1.68 -17.05
C ILE A 47 -0.40 -1.00 -17.73
N TYR A 48 0.03 0.15 -17.23
CA TYR A 48 1.16 0.90 -17.75
C TYR A 48 2.08 1.29 -16.60
N ILE A 49 3.34 0.86 -16.64
CA ILE A 49 4.36 1.33 -15.68
C ILE A 49 4.70 2.77 -16.01
N SER A 50 4.63 3.66 -15.04
CA SER A 50 4.99 5.06 -15.19
C SER A 50 6.47 5.31 -14.88
N ASN A 51 6.90 4.90 -13.70
CA ASN A 51 8.28 5.02 -13.24
C ASN A 51 8.51 4.14 -12.01
N MET A 52 9.79 4.02 -11.63
CA MET A 52 10.22 3.27 -10.45
C MET A 52 11.13 4.12 -9.59
N ASN A 53 11.05 3.93 -8.28
CA ASN A 53 11.87 4.63 -7.31
C ASN A 53 12.50 3.64 -6.32
N SER A 54 13.70 3.97 -5.85
CA SER A 54 14.37 3.30 -4.74
C SER A 54 14.33 4.21 -3.52
N ILE A 55 13.93 3.66 -2.38
CA ILE A 55 13.85 4.36 -1.09
C ILE A 55 14.65 3.55 -0.08
N ASP A 56 15.46 4.19 0.76
CA ASP A 56 16.21 3.50 1.81
C ASP A 56 15.24 2.98 2.90
N GLY A 57 15.49 1.75 3.38
CA GLY A 57 14.66 1.03 4.34
C GLY A 57 13.52 0.24 3.69
N TRP A 58 13.29 -0.97 4.22
CA TRP A 58 12.12 -1.79 3.94
C TRP A 58 11.32 -2.02 5.22
N TYR A 59 10.10 -1.55 5.27
CA TYR A 59 9.23 -1.55 6.45
C TYR A 59 8.08 -2.54 6.39
N GLY A 60 7.95 -3.26 5.28
CA GLY A 60 6.97 -4.34 5.14
C GLY A 60 7.48 -5.67 5.66
N ARG A 61 6.70 -6.73 5.48
CA ARG A 61 7.01 -8.07 5.97
C ARG A 61 8.33 -8.62 5.42
N LYS A 62 9.08 -9.32 6.29
CA LYS A 62 10.35 -10.00 5.96
C LYS A 62 10.21 -11.55 5.97
N ASN A 63 9.02 -12.07 6.30
CA ASN A 63 8.71 -13.50 6.36
C ASN A 63 7.53 -13.84 5.46
N HIS A 64 7.35 -15.12 5.12
CA HIS A 64 6.27 -15.60 4.22
C HIS A 64 6.21 -14.83 2.89
N LEU A 65 7.39 -14.52 2.34
CA LEU A 65 7.54 -13.59 1.23
C LEU A 65 6.86 -14.06 -0.05
N ALA A 66 6.83 -15.38 -0.30
CA ALA A 66 6.23 -15.97 -1.50
C ALA A 66 4.72 -16.26 -1.38
N GLU A 67 4.08 -15.85 -0.29
CA GLU A 67 2.66 -16.05 -0.03
C GLU A 67 1.88 -14.75 -0.20
N PHE A 68 0.62 -14.83 -0.62
CA PHE A 68 -0.29 -13.67 -0.56
C PHE A 68 -0.84 -13.53 0.86
N PRO A 69 -0.60 -12.40 1.56
CA PRO A 69 -1.13 -12.19 2.92
C PRO A 69 -2.65 -11.98 2.91
N VAL A 70 -3.16 -11.39 1.83
CA VAL A 70 -4.59 -11.18 1.54
C VAL A 70 -4.81 -11.38 0.05
N GLU A 71 -6.05 -11.58 -0.37
CA GLU A 71 -6.40 -11.72 -1.79
C GLU A 71 -7.17 -10.49 -2.30
N GLY A 72 -6.41 -9.49 -2.73
CA GLY A 72 -6.94 -8.34 -3.48
C GLY A 72 -7.13 -8.67 -4.98
N ASN A 73 -7.70 -7.74 -5.71
CA ASN A 73 -7.95 -7.88 -7.15
C ASN A 73 -6.79 -7.38 -8.03
N THR A 74 -5.75 -6.79 -7.43
CA THR A 74 -4.46 -6.52 -8.08
C THR A 74 -3.39 -7.30 -7.32
N GLN A 75 -2.81 -8.29 -7.98
CA GLN A 75 -1.77 -9.16 -7.43
C GLN A 75 -0.43 -8.82 -8.09
N PHE A 76 0.65 -8.87 -7.34
CA PHE A 76 1.98 -8.70 -7.89
C PHE A 76 2.97 -9.69 -7.30
N GLU A 77 3.89 -10.11 -8.15
CA GLU A 77 4.86 -11.16 -7.90
C GLU A 77 6.24 -10.77 -8.42
N LEU A 78 7.27 -10.99 -7.60
CA LEU A 78 8.66 -10.97 -8.04
C LEU A 78 9.19 -12.40 -8.16
N LYS A 79 9.81 -12.70 -9.30
CA LYS A 79 10.59 -13.92 -9.53
C LYS A 79 12.05 -13.57 -9.73
N ASP A 80 12.93 -14.26 -9.02
CA ASP A 80 14.36 -14.21 -9.34
C ASP A 80 14.59 -14.70 -10.78
N LYS A 81 15.22 -13.86 -11.61
CA LYS A 81 15.38 -14.15 -13.03
C LYS A 81 16.27 -15.35 -13.31
N LYS A 82 17.26 -15.59 -12.43
CA LYS A 82 18.25 -16.67 -12.60
C LYS A 82 17.65 -18.05 -12.29
N THR A 83 16.89 -18.14 -11.21
CA THR A 83 16.35 -19.41 -10.71
C THR A 83 14.89 -19.66 -11.09
N GLY A 84 14.15 -18.62 -11.48
CA GLY A 84 12.71 -18.65 -11.69
C GLY A 84 11.89 -18.78 -10.40
N LYS A 85 12.55 -18.77 -9.23
CA LYS A 85 11.89 -18.88 -7.92
C LYS A 85 11.08 -17.62 -7.63
N VAL A 86 9.85 -17.79 -7.13
CA VAL A 86 9.07 -16.70 -6.58
C VAL A 86 9.72 -16.22 -5.28
N ILE A 87 10.09 -14.95 -5.22
CA ILE A 87 10.80 -14.36 -4.09
C ILE A 87 9.94 -13.39 -3.29
N TYR A 88 8.89 -12.82 -3.90
CA TYR A 88 7.93 -11.95 -3.20
C TYR A 88 6.57 -12.00 -3.86
N ARG A 89 5.50 -11.94 -3.06
CA ARG A 89 4.11 -11.75 -3.51
C ARG A 89 3.39 -10.80 -2.60
N ASN A 90 2.51 -9.99 -3.15
CA ASN A 90 1.53 -9.23 -2.39
C ASN A 90 0.33 -8.91 -3.28
N SER A 91 -0.74 -8.41 -2.67
CA SER A 91 -1.92 -7.97 -3.41
C SER A 91 -2.62 -6.83 -2.69
N LEU A 92 -3.39 -6.07 -3.44
CA LEU A 92 -4.22 -4.97 -2.96
C LEU A 92 -5.47 -4.84 -3.85
N SER A 93 -6.43 -4.05 -3.43
CA SER A 93 -7.53 -3.62 -4.29
C SER A 93 -7.24 -2.22 -4.87
N THR A 94 -7.97 -1.82 -5.90
CA THR A 94 -7.79 -0.53 -6.56
C THR A 94 -9.12 0.18 -6.82
N LEU A 95 -9.11 1.50 -6.83
CA LEU A 95 -10.26 2.32 -7.22
C LEU A 95 -10.68 2.08 -8.68
N PHE A 96 -9.74 1.76 -9.57
CA PHE A 96 -10.05 1.46 -10.96
C PHE A 96 -10.99 0.26 -11.09
N GLN A 97 -10.68 -0.84 -10.42
CA GLN A 97 -11.50 -2.06 -10.50
C GLN A 97 -12.84 -1.90 -9.77
N GLU A 98 -12.90 -1.06 -8.73
CA GLU A 98 -14.15 -0.65 -8.11
C GLU A 98 -14.98 0.20 -9.09
N TRP A 99 -14.39 1.25 -9.68
CA TRP A 99 -15.05 2.11 -10.65
C TRP A 99 -15.61 1.34 -11.86
N GLN A 100 -14.97 0.27 -12.30
CA GLN A 100 -15.47 -0.58 -13.39
C GLN A 100 -16.84 -1.19 -13.10
N THR A 101 -17.28 -1.24 -11.84
CA THR A 101 -18.61 -1.73 -11.45
C THR A 101 -19.71 -0.68 -11.58
N TYR A 102 -19.33 0.61 -11.75
CA TYR A 102 -20.28 1.72 -11.86
C TYR A 102 -20.80 1.90 -13.29
N PRO A 103 -22.02 2.45 -13.46
CA PRO A 103 -22.63 2.64 -14.79
C PRO A 103 -21.75 3.46 -15.74
N GLU A 104 -21.03 4.46 -15.24
CA GLU A 104 -20.15 5.33 -16.03
C GLU A 104 -19.08 4.53 -16.80
N ALA A 105 -18.54 3.46 -16.21
CA ALA A 105 -17.51 2.64 -16.84
C ALA A 105 -17.99 1.92 -18.12
N LYS A 106 -19.31 1.82 -18.35
CA LYS A 106 -19.88 1.24 -19.58
C LYS A 106 -19.76 2.17 -20.78
N THR A 107 -19.66 3.48 -20.55
CA THR A 107 -19.69 4.51 -21.60
C THR A 107 -18.44 5.38 -21.66
N SER A 108 -17.58 5.29 -20.64
CA SER A 108 -16.39 6.14 -20.50
C SER A 108 -15.12 5.32 -20.27
N ASN A 109 -13.98 5.87 -20.71
CA ASN A 109 -12.67 5.38 -20.32
C ASN A 109 -12.09 6.30 -19.25
N ARG A 110 -11.48 5.71 -18.22
CA ARG A 110 -10.72 6.45 -17.19
C ARG A 110 -9.37 5.82 -16.93
N SER A 111 -8.48 6.59 -16.32
CA SER A 111 -7.21 6.13 -15.81
C SER A 111 -7.06 6.48 -14.34
N PHE A 112 -6.36 5.62 -13.60
CA PHE A 112 -6.13 5.74 -12.18
C PHE A 112 -4.67 5.47 -11.86
N GLU A 113 -4.05 6.37 -11.09
CA GLU A 113 -2.74 6.13 -10.53
C GLU A 113 -2.80 4.99 -9.51
N ASN A 114 -1.74 4.20 -9.49
CA ASN A 114 -1.54 3.18 -8.48
C ASN A 114 -0.06 3.09 -8.12
N VAL A 115 0.22 2.64 -6.91
CA VAL A 115 1.56 2.44 -6.39
C VAL A 115 1.63 1.10 -5.69
N ILE A 116 2.67 0.32 -5.96
CA ILE A 116 3.01 -0.86 -5.18
C ILE A 116 4.40 -0.70 -4.59
N LEU A 117 4.54 -1.21 -3.38
CA LEU A 117 5.81 -1.28 -2.66
C LEU A 117 6.24 -2.74 -2.52
N MET A 118 7.50 -2.98 -2.72
CA MET A 118 8.12 -4.29 -2.51
C MET A 118 9.58 -4.11 -2.07
N PRO A 119 10.19 -5.13 -1.46
CA PRO A 119 11.61 -5.04 -1.14
C PRO A 119 12.44 -5.02 -2.43
N MET A 120 13.52 -4.23 -2.45
CA MET A 120 14.42 -4.13 -3.59
C MET A 120 15.19 -5.44 -3.78
N PRO A 121 15.06 -6.14 -4.91
CA PRO A 121 15.82 -7.36 -5.17
C PRO A 121 17.33 -7.06 -5.25
N LYS A 122 18.17 -8.01 -4.81
CA LYS A 122 19.65 -7.93 -4.94
C LYS A 122 20.10 -8.13 -6.38
N ASP A 123 19.44 -9.04 -7.07
CA ASP A 123 19.74 -9.43 -8.44
C ASP A 123 18.54 -9.11 -9.34
N THR A 124 18.73 -9.26 -10.65
CA THR A 124 17.65 -9.04 -11.62
C THR A 124 16.47 -9.96 -11.36
N ALA A 125 15.28 -9.38 -11.28
CA ALA A 125 14.03 -10.08 -11.05
C ALA A 125 12.99 -9.75 -12.14
N MET A 126 11.96 -10.58 -12.24
CA MET A 126 10.80 -10.37 -13.10
C MET A 126 9.62 -9.95 -12.21
N LEU A 127 9.14 -8.73 -12.39
CA LEU A 127 7.91 -8.25 -11.76
C LEU A 127 6.72 -8.56 -12.66
N THR A 128 5.75 -9.29 -12.15
CA THR A 128 4.45 -9.47 -12.81
C THR A 128 3.36 -8.80 -11.99
N ILE A 129 2.58 -7.92 -12.60
CA ILE A 129 1.36 -7.32 -12.04
C ILE A 129 0.18 -7.93 -12.78
N SER A 130 -0.77 -8.50 -12.05
CA SER A 130 -1.96 -9.17 -12.60
C SER A 130 -3.24 -8.58 -12.01
N LEU A 131 -4.21 -8.28 -12.85
CA LEU A 131 -5.55 -7.87 -12.47
C LEU A 131 -6.45 -9.11 -12.41
N ILE A 132 -7.06 -9.33 -11.27
CA ILE A 132 -7.89 -10.50 -11.00
C ILE A 132 -9.36 -10.10 -11.05
N SER A 133 -10.12 -10.76 -11.91
CA SER A 133 -11.56 -10.56 -12.03
C SER A 133 -12.34 -11.12 -10.83
N ASN A 134 -13.62 -10.75 -10.70
CA ASN A 134 -14.52 -11.30 -9.69
C ASN A 134 -14.72 -12.84 -9.81
N ARG A 135 -14.35 -13.43 -10.96
CA ARG A 135 -14.35 -14.88 -11.17
C ARG A 135 -13.00 -15.53 -10.86
N ARG A 136 -12.10 -14.80 -10.18
CA ARG A 136 -10.74 -15.27 -9.85
C ARG A 136 -9.89 -15.65 -11.07
N GLN A 137 -10.12 -15.00 -12.20
CA GLN A 137 -9.35 -15.18 -13.44
C GLN A 137 -8.48 -13.94 -13.69
N ILE A 138 -7.34 -14.14 -14.32
CA ILE A 138 -6.49 -13.02 -14.77
C ILE A 138 -7.21 -12.31 -15.92
N ALA A 139 -7.57 -11.05 -15.68
CA ALA A 139 -8.22 -10.19 -16.67
C ALA A 139 -7.22 -9.33 -17.46
N GLY A 140 -6.03 -9.13 -16.92
CA GLY A 140 -4.92 -8.42 -17.57
C GLY A 140 -3.64 -8.64 -16.77
N SER A 141 -2.50 -8.56 -17.44
CA SER A 141 -1.20 -8.76 -16.80
C SER A 141 -0.11 -8.04 -17.58
N ILE A 142 0.90 -7.56 -16.86
CA ILE A 142 2.15 -7.04 -17.42
C ILE A 142 3.33 -7.69 -16.69
N THR A 143 4.42 -7.92 -17.40
CA THR A 143 5.67 -8.41 -16.80
C THR A 143 6.82 -7.52 -17.22
N GLU A 144 7.58 -7.03 -16.23
CA GLU A 144 8.73 -6.15 -16.41
C GLU A 144 9.99 -6.76 -15.78
N THR A 145 11.13 -6.47 -16.38
CA THR A 145 12.42 -6.85 -15.80
C THR A 145 12.90 -5.75 -14.88
N ILE A 146 13.17 -6.09 -13.63
CA ILE A 146 13.72 -5.19 -12.62
C ILE A 146 15.20 -5.48 -12.45
N SER A 147 16.04 -4.51 -12.77
CA SER A 147 17.48 -4.54 -12.42
C SER A 147 17.76 -3.55 -11.29
N PRO A 148 18.36 -3.97 -10.17
CA PRO A 148 18.69 -3.04 -9.08
C PRO A 148 19.74 -2.00 -9.46
N THR A 149 20.42 -2.19 -10.60
CA THR A 149 21.43 -1.26 -11.15
C THR A 149 20.89 -0.41 -12.30
N ASP A 150 19.58 -0.45 -12.55
CA ASP A 150 18.96 0.38 -13.59
C ASP A 150 19.02 1.85 -13.17
N ILE A 151 19.65 2.67 -14.00
CA ILE A 151 19.83 4.12 -13.78
C ILE A 151 18.50 4.91 -13.81
N LEU A 152 17.43 4.32 -14.36
CA LEU A 152 16.10 4.93 -14.40
C LEU A 152 15.30 4.68 -13.10
N ILE A 153 15.77 3.81 -12.21
CA ILE A 153 15.22 3.67 -10.86
C ILE A 153 15.79 4.80 -9.98
N ARG A 154 15.01 5.88 -9.92
CA ARG A 154 15.43 7.10 -9.21
C ARG A 154 15.40 6.89 -7.69
N LYS A 155 16.49 7.30 -6.99
CA LYS A 155 16.49 7.39 -5.54
C LYS A 155 15.61 8.55 -5.07
N THR A 156 14.76 8.31 -4.05
CA THR A 156 13.86 9.28 -3.44
C THR A 156 13.78 9.07 -1.93
N GLY A 157 13.19 10.03 -1.19
CA GLY A 157 13.02 9.93 0.25
C GLY A 157 14.30 10.29 1.05
N GLU A 158 15.25 11.01 0.45
CA GLU A 158 16.46 11.47 1.13
C GLU A 158 16.16 12.62 2.11
N GLU A 159 15.09 13.36 1.87
CA GLU A 159 14.56 14.42 2.74
C GLU A 159 13.12 14.05 3.14
N PRO A 160 12.93 13.19 4.15
CA PRO A 160 11.61 12.76 4.57
C PRO A 160 10.81 13.91 5.17
N ALA A 161 9.49 13.92 4.95
CA ALA A 161 8.60 14.86 5.61
C ALA A 161 8.72 14.74 7.16
N PRO A 162 8.60 15.83 7.91
CA PRO A 162 8.60 15.79 9.37
C PRO A 162 7.50 14.87 9.90
N TYR A 163 7.81 14.04 10.88
CA TYR A 163 6.83 13.17 11.52
C TYR A 163 7.04 13.05 13.02
N GLU A 164 5.99 12.65 13.74
CA GLU A 164 6.03 12.33 15.15
C GLU A 164 5.71 10.85 15.38
N VAL A 165 6.39 10.23 16.36
CA VAL A 165 6.08 8.85 16.78
C VAL A 165 4.95 8.91 17.81
N LEU A 166 3.83 8.28 17.51
CA LEU A 166 2.65 8.22 18.38
C LEU A 166 2.62 6.95 19.24
N ASN A 167 3.07 5.83 18.68
CA ASN A 167 3.27 4.57 19.40
C ASN A 167 4.57 3.93 18.95
N LYS A 168 5.37 3.47 19.91
CA LYS A 168 6.66 2.84 19.64
C LYS A 168 6.56 1.34 19.86
N ALA A 169 6.88 0.56 18.83
CA ALA A 169 6.94 -0.90 18.95
C ALA A 169 8.08 -1.34 19.88
N ALA A 170 7.87 -2.46 20.58
CA ALA A 170 8.90 -3.07 21.42
C ALA A 170 10.08 -3.61 20.60
N ASP A 171 9.84 -4.17 19.44
CA ASP A 171 10.83 -4.66 18.48
C ASP A 171 10.62 -3.96 17.13
N GLN A 172 11.53 -3.04 16.77
CA GLN A 172 11.45 -2.24 15.55
C GLN A 172 11.68 -3.06 14.27
N GLU A 173 12.35 -4.21 14.37
CA GLU A 173 12.62 -5.10 13.23
C GLU A 173 11.44 -6.05 12.93
N LYS A 174 10.52 -6.20 13.88
CA LYS A 174 9.41 -7.16 13.81
C LYS A 174 8.06 -6.53 14.14
N CYS A 175 7.83 -5.32 13.70
CA CYS A 175 6.59 -4.59 13.95
C CYS A 175 5.84 -4.27 12.66
N ILE A 176 4.58 -3.91 12.82
CA ILE A 176 3.72 -3.38 11.77
C ILE A 176 3.84 -1.85 11.80
N HIS A 177 4.13 -1.25 10.66
CA HIS A 177 4.30 0.20 10.53
C HIS A 177 3.02 0.86 10.02
N ILE A 178 2.41 1.72 10.83
CA ILE A 178 1.25 2.53 10.46
C ILE A 178 1.67 3.98 10.35
N ALA A 179 1.38 4.63 9.23
CA ALA A 179 1.55 6.06 9.07
C ALA A 179 0.18 6.74 8.94
N PHE A 180 -0.08 7.68 9.86
CA PHE A 180 -1.10 8.70 9.63
C PHE A 180 -0.51 9.79 8.77
N LEU A 181 -1.24 10.24 7.74
CA LEU A 181 -0.82 11.28 6.82
C LEU A 181 -1.82 12.44 6.86
N ALA A 182 -1.32 13.68 7.00
CA ALA A 182 -2.15 14.87 7.08
C ALA A 182 -2.76 15.21 5.71
N GLU A 183 -4.07 15.50 5.67
CA GLU A 183 -4.75 15.98 4.47
C GLU A 183 -5.72 17.12 4.84
N GLY A 184 -5.58 18.26 4.14
CA GLY A 184 -6.39 19.44 4.42
C GLY A 184 -6.04 20.15 5.73
N TYR A 185 -4.88 19.92 6.30
CA TYR A 185 -4.31 20.70 7.40
C TYR A 185 -3.26 21.66 6.84
N THR A 186 -3.41 22.94 7.11
CA THR A 186 -2.37 23.95 6.82
C THR A 186 -1.21 23.83 7.80
N ASP A 187 -0.08 24.49 7.53
CA ASP A 187 1.06 24.54 8.48
C ASP A 187 0.64 24.98 9.88
N LYS A 188 -0.32 25.91 9.99
CA LYS A 188 -0.82 26.41 11.27
C LYS A 188 -1.71 25.40 12.01
N GLU A 189 -2.15 24.35 11.35
CA GLU A 189 -3.04 23.32 11.89
C GLU A 189 -2.31 21.99 12.16
N MET A 190 -0.97 21.96 12.06
CA MET A 190 -0.21 20.73 12.30
C MET A 190 -0.33 20.21 13.73
N ASP A 191 -0.46 21.10 14.74
CA ASP A 191 -0.72 20.67 16.13
C ASP A 191 -2.09 20.01 16.27
N LYS A 192 -3.11 20.53 15.54
CA LYS A 192 -4.43 19.89 15.45
C LYS A 192 -4.32 18.51 14.82
N PHE A 193 -3.58 18.39 13.70
CA PHE A 193 -3.36 17.10 13.05
C PHE A 193 -2.74 16.07 14.00
N ILE A 194 -1.69 16.45 14.72
CA ILE A 194 -1.04 15.55 15.68
C ILE A 194 -2.01 15.10 16.77
N ASN A 195 -2.84 16.02 17.29
CA ASN A 195 -3.87 15.67 18.26
C ASN A 195 -4.92 14.70 17.68
N ASP A 196 -5.41 14.97 16.47
CA ASP A 196 -6.38 14.10 15.78
C ASP A 196 -5.77 12.71 15.53
N ALA A 197 -4.49 12.65 15.14
CA ALA A 197 -3.78 11.38 14.94
C ALA A 197 -3.57 10.60 16.26
N ARG A 198 -3.35 11.28 17.40
CA ARG A 198 -3.31 10.65 18.73
C ARG A 198 -4.66 10.04 19.10
N ILE A 199 -5.74 10.80 18.92
CA ILE A 199 -7.11 10.31 19.17
C ILE A 199 -7.40 9.08 18.33
N ALA A 200 -7.03 9.09 17.03
CA ALA A 200 -7.21 7.95 16.15
C ALA A 200 -6.35 6.74 16.58
N THR A 201 -5.12 6.97 17.03
CA THR A 201 -4.24 5.92 17.57
C THR A 201 -4.84 5.27 18.82
N ASP A 202 -5.31 6.10 19.76
CA ASP A 202 -5.94 5.64 20.99
C ASP A 202 -7.21 4.84 20.69
N ALA A 203 -8.01 5.29 19.72
CA ALA A 203 -9.21 4.58 19.27
C ALA A 203 -8.89 3.19 18.69
N ILE A 204 -7.83 3.05 17.90
CA ILE A 204 -7.39 1.74 17.37
C ILE A 204 -7.03 0.80 18.52
N PHE A 205 -6.22 1.28 19.48
CA PHE A 205 -5.74 0.46 20.59
C PHE A 205 -6.75 0.31 21.76
N ALA A 206 -7.89 0.98 21.69
CA ALA A 206 -9.00 0.73 22.61
C ALA A 206 -9.71 -0.61 22.32
N HIS A 207 -9.56 -1.18 21.12
CA HIS A 207 -10.28 -2.36 20.65
C HIS A 207 -9.39 -3.60 20.47
N GLU A 208 -9.92 -4.78 20.81
CA GLU A 208 -9.28 -6.04 20.48
C GLU A 208 -9.40 -6.36 18.98
N PRO A 209 -8.40 -6.97 18.37
CA PRO A 209 -7.17 -7.52 18.96
C PRO A 209 -6.04 -6.51 19.12
N PHE A 210 -6.18 -5.27 18.64
CA PHE A 210 -5.10 -4.27 18.57
C PHE A 210 -4.60 -3.89 19.97
N LYS A 211 -5.50 -3.79 20.95
CA LYS A 211 -5.16 -3.50 22.34
C LYS A 211 -4.13 -4.48 22.89
N LYS A 212 -4.34 -5.79 22.67
CA LYS A 212 -3.45 -6.85 23.13
C LYS A 212 -2.07 -6.81 22.46
N TYR A 213 -1.99 -6.32 21.24
CA TYR A 213 -0.78 -6.33 20.42
C TYR A 213 -0.21 -4.93 20.16
N GLN A 214 -0.57 -3.94 20.98
CA GLN A 214 -0.12 -2.55 20.82
C GLN A 214 1.41 -2.44 20.71
N ASP A 215 2.15 -3.24 21.45
CA ASP A 215 3.60 -3.33 21.44
C ASP A 215 4.21 -3.84 20.12
N ARG A 216 3.36 -4.36 19.21
CA ARG A 216 3.75 -4.84 17.87
C ARG A 216 3.58 -3.77 16.78
N PHE A 217 3.14 -2.58 17.13
CA PHE A 217 2.88 -1.52 16.17
C PHE A 217 3.83 -0.34 16.37
N GLN A 218 4.45 0.09 15.29
CA GLN A 218 5.09 1.40 15.17
C GLN A 218 4.10 2.33 14.48
N VAL A 219 3.67 3.41 15.17
CA VAL A 219 2.70 4.36 14.61
C VAL A 219 3.35 5.73 14.53
N ILE A 220 3.30 6.34 13.36
CA ILE A 220 3.80 7.69 13.12
C ILE A 220 2.72 8.59 12.55
N ALA A 221 2.87 9.90 12.75
CA ALA A 221 2.04 10.94 12.14
C ALA A 221 2.93 11.83 11.26
N VAL A 222 2.74 11.76 9.94
CA VAL A 222 3.55 12.47 8.94
C VAL A 222 2.88 13.78 8.55
N LYS A 223 3.61 14.89 8.71
CA LYS A 223 3.12 16.24 8.49
C LYS A 223 3.24 16.62 7.01
N SER A 224 2.13 16.57 6.27
CA SER A 224 2.01 17.06 4.90
C SER A 224 1.08 18.26 4.88
N ALA A 225 1.68 19.47 4.82
CA ALA A 225 0.91 20.69 4.85
C ALA A 225 0.14 20.93 3.55
N SER A 226 -1.12 21.34 3.68
CA SER A 226 -1.99 21.78 2.59
C SER A 226 -1.98 23.31 2.47
N GLU A 227 -2.22 23.84 1.26
CA GLU A 227 -2.43 25.29 1.08
C GLU A 227 -3.75 25.72 1.71
N ASP A 228 -4.81 24.92 1.49
CA ASP A 228 -6.15 25.17 2.02
C ASP A 228 -6.50 24.20 3.16
N SER A 229 -7.20 24.72 4.17
CA SER A 229 -7.83 23.90 5.21
C SER A 229 -9.09 23.23 4.69
N GLY A 230 -9.30 21.95 5.07
CA GLY A 230 -10.46 21.16 4.68
C GLY A 230 -10.22 20.29 3.46
N THR A 231 -11.28 19.89 2.76
CA THR A 231 -11.23 19.06 1.57
C THR A 231 -12.25 19.49 0.52
N SER A 232 -12.09 19.06 -0.72
CA SER A 232 -13.01 19.37 -1.81
C SER A 232 -14.34 18.66 -1.66
N VAL A 233 -15.44 19.36 -2.01
CA VAL A 233 -16.82 18.83 -2.09
C VAL A 233 -17.41 19.22 -3.44
N PRO A 234 -17.16 18.44 -4.50
CA PRO A 234 -17.55 18.77 -5.88
C PRO A 234 -19.04 19.08 -6.06
N SER A 235 -19.92 18.32 -5.42
CA SER A 235 -21.38 18.54 -5.47
C SER A 235 -21.84 19.92 -4.96
N LYS A 236 -20.98 20.57 -4.12
CA LYS A 236 -21.21 21.93 -3.61
C LYS A 236 -20.38 22.99 -4.32
N GLY A 237 -19.64 22.62 -5.38
CA GLY A 237 -18.71 23.52 -6.07
C GLY A 237 -17.51 23.97 -5.23
N ILE A 238 -17.20 23.25 -4.15
CA ILE A 238 -16.08 23.57 -3.26
C ILE A 238 -14.84 22.82 -3.73
N TRP A 239 -13.80 23.57 -4.08
CA TRP A 239 -12.51 23.04 -4.48
C TRP A 239 -11.42 23.58 -3.58
N LYS A 240 -10.56 22.69 -3.07
CA LYS A 240 -9.48 22.99 -2.13
C LYS A 240 -8.15 22.49 -2.67
N LYS A 241 -7.10 23.28 -2.47
CA LYS A 241 -5.72 22.89 -2.77
C LYS A 241 -5.10 22.24 -1.56
N THR A 242 -5.29 20.93 -1.46
CA THR A 242 -4.77 20.13 -0.37
C THR A 242 -3.55 19.32 -0.78
N ALA A 243 -2.78 18.82 0.19
CA ALA A 243 -1.55 18.08 -0.05
C ALA A 243 -1.75 16.87 -0.96
N LEU A 244 -2.83 16.15 -0.78
CA LEU A 244 -3.12 14.91 -1.50
C LEU A 244 -4.29 15.07 -2.50
N GLY A 245 -4.97 16.22 -2.52
CA GLY A 245 -6.09 16.48 -3.43
C GLY A 245 -7.29 15.58 -3.19
N SER A 246 -7.61 15.29 -1.94
CA SER A 246 -8.77 14.48 -1.58
C SER A 246 -10.07 15.20 -1.88
N ASN A 247 -11.13 14.43 -2.18
CA ASN A 247 -12.46 14.95 -2.37
C ASN A 247 -13.55 13.96 -1.93
N PHE A 248 -14.65 14.53 -1.48
CA PHE A 248 -15.94 13.82 -1.40
C PHE A 248 -16.50 13.55 -2.79
N ASP A 249 -17.67 12.96 -2.86
CA ASP A 249 -18.41 12.66 -4.09
C ASP A 249 -17.66 11.71 -5.05
N THR A 250 -16.69 10.94 -4.55
CA THR A 250 -16.02 9.92 -5.36
C THR A 250 -17.07 8.97 -5.92
N PHE A 251 -17.05 8.76 -7.25
CA PHE A 251 -18.04 7.99 -8.00
C PHE A 251 -19.49 8.43 -7.72
N TYR A 252 -19.70 9.75 -7.49
CA TYR A 252 -21.01 10.39 -7.19
C TYR A 252 -21.64 9.95 -5.86
N SER A 253 -20.86 9.40 -4.93
CA SER A 253 -21.29 9.03 -3.58
C SER A 253 -20.89 10.10 -2.57
N GLU A 254 -21.87 10.79 -1.96
CA GLU A 254 -21.68 11.96 -1.09
C GLU A 254 -20.68 11.74 0.07
N ARG A 255 -20.65 10.54 0.62
CA ARG A 255 -19.76 10.22 1.76
C ARG A 255 -18.50 9.49 1.36
N TYR A 256 -18.34 9.19 0.09
CA TYR A 256 -17.13 8.52 -0.38
C TYR A 256 -16.03 9.54 -0.58
N LEU A 257 -15.11 9.55 0.38
CA LEU A 257 -13.96 10.44 0.45
C LEU A 257 -12.71 9.66 0.05
N THR A 258 -12.06 10.05 -1.05
CA THR A 258 -10.83 9.42 -1.53
C THR A 258 -9.86 10.44 -2.13
N THR A 259 -8.68 9.97 -2.52
CA THR A 259 -7.77 10.68 -3.41
C THR A 259 -7.39 9.80 -4.59
N LEU A 260 -7.24 10.40 -5.78
CA LEU A 260 -6.72 9.75 -6.97
C LEU A 260 -5.22 10.00 -7.18
N ASN A 261 -4.59 10.83 -6.33
CA ASN A 261 -3.20 11.26 -6.47
C ASN A 261 -2.26 10.36 -5.64
N LEU A 262 -2.21 9.08 -5.96
CA LEU A 262 -1.47 8.10 -5.15
C LEU A 262 0.04 8.30 -5.21
N SER A 263 0.56 8.84 -6.30
CA SER A 263 1.97 9.24 -6.38
C SER A 263 2.30 10.26 -5.28
N ARG A 264 1.45 11.29 -5.08
CA ARG A 264 1.65 12.31 -4.02
C ARG A 264 1.59 11.72 -2.62
N VAL A 265 0.66 10.76 -2.37
CA VAL A 265 0.58 10.06 -1.08
C VAL A 265 1.92 9.42 -0.74
N HIS A 266 2.49 8.68 -1.69
CA HIS A 266 3.76 7.99 -1.49
C HIS A 266 4.98 8.94 -1.55
N ASP A 267 4.89 10.09 -2.21
CA ASP A 267 5.93 11.12 -2.18
C ASP A 267 6.02 11.76 -0.78
N CYS A 268 4.88 12.08 -0.16
CA CYS A 268 4.83 12.60 1.22
C CYS A 268 5.35 11.59 2.26
N LEU A 269 5.22 10.29 2.00
CA LEU A 269 5.67 9.23 2.89
C LEU A 269 7.10 8.75 2.61
N ALA A 270 7.71 9.14 1.49
CA ALA A 270 9.02 8.66 1.09
C ALA A 270 10.09 8.97 2.15
N GLY A 271 10.86 7.95 2.54
CA GLY A 271 11.89 8.05 3.58
C GLY A 271 11.37 7.97 5.02
N THR A 272 10.05 7.86 5.24
CA THR A 272 9.47 7.58 6.56
C THR A 272 9.20 6.08 6.75
N PRO A 273 9.15 5.56 7.99
CA PRO A 273 8.87 4.14 8.24
C PRO A 273 7.36 3.86 8.12
N TYR A 274 6.88 3.40 6.96
CA TYR A 274 5.47 3.07 6.74
C TYR A 274 5.27 1.77 5.95
N GLU A 275 4.16 1.11 6.22
CA GLU A 275 3.62 -0.05 5.51
C GLU A 275 2.13 0.16 5.25
N HIS A 276 1.36 0.51 6.29
CA HIS A 276 -0.07 0.81 6.22
C HIS A 276 -0.31 2.32 6.31
N ILE A 277 -1.20 2.83 5.45
CA ILE A 277 -1.47 4.26 5.29
C ILE A 277 -2.88 4.58 5.75
N ILE A 278 -2.99 5.54 6.67
CA ILE A 278 -4.27 6.14 7.09
C ILE A 278 -4.17 7.66 6.87
N ILE A 279 -4.95 8.17 5.94
CA ILE A 279 -5.01 9.59 5.64
C ILE A 279 -6.11 10.21 6.51
N LEU A 280 -5.72 11.13 7.40
CA LEU A 280 -6.66 11.89 8.21
C LEU A 280 -7.00 13.19 7.50
N VAL A 281 -8.28 13.39 7.22
CA VAL A 281 -8.80 14.54 6.47
C VAL A 281 -9.45 15.54 7.41
N ASN A 282 -8.94 16.77 7.40
CA ASN A 282 -9.42 17.87 8.23
C ASN A 282 -10.81 18.36 7.81
N THR A 283 -11.84 17.66 8.22
CA THR A 283 -13.23 18.02 7.92
C THR A 283 -14.18 17.49 8.98
N ASP A 284 -15.22 18.27 9.28
CA ASP A 284 -16.31 17.88 10.18
C ASP A 284 -17.41 17.08 9.48
N VAL A 285 -17.35 16.97 8.15
CA VAL A 285 -18.28 16.17 7.38
C VAL A 285 -17.92 14.70 7.47
N TYR A 286 -18.88 13.87 7.85
CA TYR A 286 -18.66 12.41 7.91
C TYR A 286 -18.40 11.82 6.53
N GLY A 287 -17.31 11.08 6.42
CA GLY A 287 -16.97 10.31 5.23
C GLY A 287 -15.64 9.61 5.36
N GLY A 288 -15.39 8.76 4.40
CA GLY A 288 -14.17 7.98 4.32
C GLY A 288 -14.17 7.07 3.11
N GLY A 289 -13.06 6.41 2.92
CA GLY A 289 -12.86 5.38 1.90
C GLY A 289 -11.75 4.46 2.33
N GLY A 290 -11.93 3.16 2.15
CA GLY A 290 -10.92 2.15 2.48
C GLY A 290 -10.67 1.23 1.31
N ILE A 291 -9.42 1.10 0.90
CA ILE A 291 -8.98 0.24 -0.18
C ILE A 291 -8.16 -0.90 0.40
N LEU A 292 -8.62 -2.13 0.20
CA LEU A 292 -8.04 -3.33 0.81
C LEU A 292 -6.51 -3.41 0.60
N ASN A 293 -5.78 -3.51 1.72
CA ASN A 293 -4.31 -3.63 1.77
C ASN A 293 -3.58 -2.53 0.99
N PHE A 294 -4.15 -1.32 0.95
CA PHE A 294 -3.57 -0.21 0.21
C PHE A 294 -3.54 1.05 1.09
N TYR A 295 -4.65 1.78 1.19
CA TYR A 295 -4.76 2.98 2.01
C TYR A 295 -6.20 3.22 2.46
N ASN A 296 -6.35 4.05 3.50
CA ASN A 296 -7.65 4.45 4.03
C ASN A 296 -7.68 5.97 4.20
N LEU A 297 -8.83 6.60 3.93
CA LEU A 297 -9.12 7.98 4.32
C LEU A 297 -10.22 7.98 5.37
N SER A 298 -10.09 8.88 6.34
CA SER A 298 -11.09 9.12 7.36
C SER A 298 -11.21 10.61 7.66
N SER A 299 -12.44 11.11 7.74
CA SER A 299 -12.70 12.43 8.31
C SER A 299 -12.47 12.43 9.81
N THR A 300 -12.01 13.56 10.38
CA THR A 300 -11.63 13.70 11.81
C THR A 300 -12.68 14.38 12.67
N GLY A 301 -13.69 15.00 12.07
CA GLY A 301 -14.75 15.73 12.79
C GLY A 301 -15.83 14.87 13.46
N HIS A 302 -15.79 13.56 13.29
CA HIS A 302 -16.73 12.64 13.92
C HIS A 302 -16.16 12.07 15.22
N LYS A 303 -16.84 12.42 16.31
CA LYS A 303 -16.64 11.86 17.64
C LYS A 303 -17.63 10.74 17.90
#